data_54d1fa245782d4579158b3d2539e91ac
#
_entry.id   54d1fa245782d4579158b3d2539e91ac
#
_cell.length_a   1.000
_cell.length_b   1.000
_cell.length_c   1.000
_cell.angle_alpha   90.00
_cell.angle_beta   90.00
_cell.angle_gamma   90.00
#
_symmetry.space_group_name_H-M   'P 1'
#
loop_
_entity.id
_entity.type
_entity.pdbx_description
1 polymer ?
#
loop_
_entity_poly.entity_id
_entity_poly.type
_entity_poly.pdbx_seq_one_letter_code
_entity_poly.pdbx_strand_id
1 'polypeptide(L)'
;IIAIALLVNKSPATLLAGLGAFAAVLMLVFKESILGVVASVQLSEEDALHVGDWIKVHGTEANGTVTEVNLSSVKVLNWDNTTTMLPPYSLISGSFTNYRSMQQSNARRIYRCYNIDCDSVRQLSEAELDRYRSIPFMSEWIDAQLKQKDKGLLAGDQSLAYGSIETNLGLLRAYLKMYLDANPDIDHNSLCMISTQQQTANGIPLYLYCFTATSAWAQ
;
A
#
# COMPACT_ATOMS: atom_id res chain seq x y z
N ILE A 1 37.76 6.10 42.47
CA ILE A 1 36.63 6.21 43.46
C ILE A 1 37.14 5.92 44.88
N ILE A 2 37.88 4.81 45.12
CA ILE A 2 38.40 4.45 46.46
C ILE A 2 39.35 5.55 47.01
N ALA A 3 40.29 6.03 46.21
CA ALA A 3 41.20 7.09 46.59
C ALA A 3 40.49 8.43 46.94
N ILE A 4 39.44 8.76 46.14
CA ILE A 4 38.62 9.97 46.40
C ILE A 4 37.78 9.78 47.66
N ALA A 5 37.22 8.57 47.89
CA ALA A 5 36.48 8.26 49.12
C ALA A 5 37.29 8.43 50.40
N LEU A 6 38.57 8.02 50.36
CA LEU A 6 39.51 8.20 51.47
C LEU A 6 39.85 9.69 51.70
N LEU A 7 40.05 10.47 50.63
CA LEU A 7 40.32 11.92 50.72
C LEU A 7 39.12 12.73 51.27
N VAL A 8 37.92 12.36 50.90
CA VAL A 8 36.69 13.07 51.31
C VAL A 8 36.08 12.49 52.59
N ASN A 9 36.67 11.46 53.16
CA ASN A 9 36.23 10.77 54.38
C ASN A 9 34.76 10.29 54.28
N LYS A 10 34.38 9.76 53.12
CA LYS A 10 33.07 9.20 52.82
C LYS A 10 33.18 7.73 52.41
N SER A 11 32.13 6.96 52.64
CA SER A 11 32.13 5.57 52.18
C SER A 11 32.15 5.48 50.66
N PRO A 12 32.91 4.55 50.03
CA PRO A 12 32.88 4.34 48.58
C PRO A 12 31.47 4.05 48.05
N ALA A 13 30.62 3.36 48.84
CA ALA A 13 29.25 3.06 48.50
C ALA A 13 28.37 4.32 48.36
N THR A 14 28.54 5.30 49.23
CA THR A 14 27.80 6.57 49.16
C THR A 14 28.21 7.37 47.92
N LEU A 15 29.50 7.39 47.57
CA LEU A 15 29.94 8.06 46.35
C LEU A 15 29.44 7.38 45.09
N LEU A 16 29.45 6.04 45.05
CA LEU A 16 28.88 5.26 43.93
C LEU A 16 27.37 5.50 43.81
N ALA A 17 26.63 5.50 44.89
CA ALA A 17 25.19 5.79 44.90
C ALA A 17 24.88 7.19 44.33
N GLY A 18 25.66 8.21 44.80
CA GLY A 18 25.51 9.57 44.31
C GLY A 18 25.86 9.71 42.82
N LEU A 19 26.95 9.05 42.35
CA LEU A 19 27.34 9.05 40.96
C LEU A 19 26.30 8.31 40.09
N GLY A 20 25.76 7.20 40.59
CA GLY A 20 24.72 6.43 39.92
C GLY A 20 23.42 7.25 39.76
N ALA A 21 23.01 7.95 40.81
CA ALA A 21 21.84 8.85 40.77
C ALA A 21 22.03 9.99 39.77
N PHE A 22 23.22 10.59 39.76
CA PHE A 22 23.56 11.65 38.79
C PHE A 22 23.57 11.11 37.35
N ALA A 23 24.18 9.93 37.09
CA ALA A 23 24.18 9.31 35.79
C ALA A 23 22.77 8.96 35.29
N ALA A 24 21.87 8.50 36.18
CA ALA A 24 20.48 8.22 35.84
C ALA A 24 19.73 9.49 35.40
N VAL A 25 19.95 10.62 36.11
CA VAL A 25 19.36 11.92 35.72
C VAL A 25 19.90 12.37 34.36
N LEU A 26 21.21 12.27 34.14
CA LEU A 26 21.79 12.62 32.83
C LEU A 26 21.23 11.75 31.72
N MET A 27 21.12 10.43 31.94
CA MET A 27 20.53 9.52 30.95
C MET A 27 19.08 9.89 30.64
N LEU A 28 18.30 10.31 31.63
CA LEU A 28 16.91 10.74 31.43
C LEU A 28 16.85 12.03 30.58
N VAL A 29 17.73 13.01 30.86
CA VAL A 29 17.80 14.27 30.10
C VAL A 29 18.20 14.05 28.64
N PHE A 30 19.15 13.16 28.38
CA PHE A 30 19.66 12.89 27.01
C PHE A 30 18.93 11.74 26.31
N LYS A 31 17.95 11.10 26.93
CA LYS A 31 17.25 9.93 26.38
C LYS A 31 16.78 10.15 24.95
N GLU A 32 16.06 11.24 24.68
CA GLU A 32 15.50 11.53 23.36
C GLU A 32 16.58 11.80 22.31
N SER A 33 17.66 12.50 22.70
CA SER A 33 18.79 12.76 21.81
C SER A 33 19.51 11.47 21.43
N ILE A 34 19.73 10.56 22.39
CA ILE A 34 20.36 9.26 22.13
C ILE A 34 19.47 8.42 21.22
N LEU A 35 18.17 8.34 21.51
CA LEU A 35 17.21 7.61 20.68
C LEU A 35 17.14 8.18 19.25
N GLY A 36 17.21 9.51 19.10
CA GLY A 36 17.25 10.16 17.79
C GLY A 36 18.46 9.76 16.95
N VAL A 37 19.66 9.76 17.57
CA VAL A 37 20.90 9.35 16.88
C VAL A 37 20.86 7.87 16.50
N VAL A 38 20.46 6.99 17.42
CA VAL A 38 20.35 5.54 17.15
C VAL A 38 19.36 5.30 16.03
N ALA A 39 18.20 5.97 16.07
CA ALA A 39 17.17 5.87 15.03
C ALA A 39 17.69 6.32 13.66
N SER A 40 18.47 7.41 13.58
CA SER A 40 19.03 7.89 12.31
C SER A 40 20.01 6.90 11.70
N VAL A 41 20.87 6.29 12.53
CA VAL A 41 21.80 5.26 12.10
C VAL A 41 21.02 4.04 11.59
N GLN A 42 20.01 3.57 12.33
CA GLN A 42 19.20 2.43 11.95
C GLN A 42 18.43 2.67 10.63
N LEU A 43 17.81 3.83 10.44
CA LEU A 43 17.13 4.18 9.18
C LEU A 43 18.08 4.16 7.97
N SER A 44 19.32 4.54 8.18
CA SER A 44 20.37 4.53 7.15
C SER A 44 20.88 3.12 6.85
N GLU A 45 21.13 2.31 7.88
CA GLU A 45 21.65 0.92 7.72
C GLU A 45 20.62 -0.01 7.08
N GLU A 46 19.33 0.15 7.42
CA GLU A 46 18.24 -0.65 6.87
C GLU A 46 17.78 -0.20 5.48
N ASP A 47 18.41 0.80 4.88
CA ASP A 47 17.96 1.38 3.60
C ASP A 47 16.51 1.86 3.60
N ALA A 48 15.97 2.15 4.78
CA ALA A 48 14.55 2.40 5.00
C ALA A 48 14.09 3.76 4.44
N LEU A 49 15.01 4.77 4.42
CA LEU A 49 14.68 6.16 4.07
C LEU A 49 15.82 6.88 3.39
N HIS A 50 15.55 7.51 2.23
CA HIS A 50 16.49 8.39 1.52
C HIS A 50 15.89 9.74 1.19
N VAL A 51 16.75 10.71 0.96
CA VAL A 51 16.36 11.98 0.36
C VAL A 51 15.81 11.72 -1.05
N GLY A 52 14.63 12.29 -1.35
CA GLY A 52 13.89 12.07 -2.58
C GLY A 52 12.77 11.01 -2.47
N ASP A 53 12.74 10.21 -1.40
CA ASP A 53 11.64 9.28 -1.18
C ASP A 53 10.32 10.02 -0.94
N TRP A 54 9.26 9.52 -1.52
CA TRP A 54 7.93 9.88 -1.08
C TRP A 54 7.51 8.99 0.08
N ILE A 55 7.20 9.63 1.22
CA ILE A 55 6.71 8.94 2.43
C ILE A 55 5.41 9.53 2.93
N LYS A 56 4.65 8.69 3.62
CA LYS A 56 3.51 9.08 4.43
C LYS A 56 3.68 8.52 5.84
N VAL A 57 3.73 9.40 6.83
CA VAL A 57 3.88 9.01 8.25
C VAL A 57 2.51 9.00 8.91
N HIS A 58 2.12 7.84 9.42
CA HIS A 58 0.81 7.67 10.04
C HIS A 58 0.71 8.44 11.37
N GLY A 59 -0.43 9.07 11.60
CA GLY A 59 -0.66 9.88 12.81
C GLY A 59 -0.01 11.28 12.79
N THR A 60 0.54 11.68 11.63
CA THR A 60 1.10 13.02 11.42
C THR A 60 0.62 13.60 10.08
N GLU A 61 0.87 14.89 9.86
CA GLU A 61 0.58 15.57 8.58
C GLU A 61 1.66 15.31 7.51
N ALA A 62 2.70 14.54 7.82
CA ALA A 62 3.78 14.27 6.88
C ALA A 62 3.31 13.33 5.76
N ASN A 63 3.15 13.88 4.56
CA ASN A 63 2.82 13.16 3.33
C ASN A 63 3.43 13.91 2.13
N GLY A 64 4.62 13.52 1.74
CA GLY A 64 5.36 14.21 0.68
C GLY A 64 6.77 13.66 0.48
N THR A 65 7.63 14.46 -0.11
CA THR A 65 8.99 14.08 -0.45
C THR A 65 9.96 14.42 0.67
N VAL A 66 10.81 13.48 1.03
CA VAL A 66 11.91 13.69 1.97
C VAL A 66 12.94 14.60 1.33
N THR A 67 13.18 15.75 1.93
CA THR A 67 14.15 16.74 1.42
C THR A 67 15.47 16.68 2.16
N GLU A 68 15.46 16.26 3.43
CA GLU A 68 16.65 16.23 4.27
C GLU A 68 16.53 15.15 5.34
N VAL A 69 17.60 14.40 5.56
CA VAL A 69 17.71 13.40 6.63
C VAL A 69 18.95 13.73 7.44
N ASN A 70 18.76 14.19 8.68
CA ASN A 70 19.81 14.52 9.64
C ASN A 70 19.75 13.61 10.86
N LEU A 71 20.77 13.63 11.70
CA LEU A 71 20.82 12.89 12.96
C LEU A 71 19.70 13.26 13.94
N SER A 72 19.20 14.49 13.87
CA SER A 72 18.18 15.00 14.80
C SER A 72 16.82 15.25 14.18
N SER A 73 16.71 15.28 12.84
CA SER A 73 15.47 15.62 12.17
C SER A 73 15.41 15.07 10.74
N VAL A 74 14.22 14.69 10.32
CA VAL A 74 13.85 14.38 8.93
C VAL A 74 12.87 15.45 8.48
N LYS A 75 13.13 16.07 7.33
CA LYS A 75 12.24 17.07 6.71
C LYS A 75 11.49 16.46 5.54
N VAL A 76 10.18 16.63 5.56
CA VAL A 76 9.26 16.17 4.50
C VAL A 76 8.57 17.38 3.90
N LEU A 77 8.76 17.61 2.62
CA LEU A 77 8.02 18.61 1.84
C LEU A 77 6.69 17.97 1.42
N ASN A 78 5.61 18.42 2.02
CA ASN A 78 4.26 17.95 1.75
C ASN A 78 3.75 18.45 0.38
N TRP A 79 2.67 17.85 -0.11
CA TRP A 79 2.04 18.19 -1.40
C TRP A 79 1.40 19.59 -1.43
N ASP A 80 1.11 20.18 -0.26
CA ASP A 80 0.61 21.55 -0.09
C ASP A 80 1.72 22.60 0.04
N ASN A 81 3.00 22.21 -0.25
CA ASN A 81 4.20 23.02 -0.09
C ASN A 81 4.56 23.38 1.36
N THR A 82 3.93 22.78 2.35
CA THR A 82 4.38 22.90 3.74
C THR A 82 5.53 21.92 4.04
N THR A 83 6.35 22.22 5.03
CA THR A 83 7.41 21.31 5.47
C THR A 83 7.10 20.78 6.86
N THR A 84 6.97 19.47 6.98
CA THR A 84 6.88 18.79 8.28
C THR A 84 8.25 18.32 8.71
N MET A 85 8.62 18.64 9.94
CA MET A 85 9.86 18.17 10.58
C MET A 85 9.52 17.08 11.60
N LEU A 86 10.19 15.94 11.49
CA LEU A 86 9.98 14.78 12.34
C LEU A 86 11.29 14.37 13.01
N PRO A 87 11.28 14.01 14.31
CA PRO A 87 12.43 13.36 14.91
C PRO A 87 12.60 11.96 14.31
N PRO A 88 13.82 11.50 13.99
CA PRO A 88 14.06 10.18 13.39
C PRO A 88 13.45 9.03 14.20
N TYR A 89 13.45 9.14 15.52
CA TYR A 89 12.86 8.15 16.41
C TYR A 89 11.37 7.91 16.14
N SER A 90 10.61 8.94 15.73
CA SER A 90 9.17 8.78 15.42
C SER A 90 8.91 7.87 14.21
N LEU A 91 9.86 7.78 13.28
CA LEU A 91 9.77 6.91 12.11
C LEU A 91 10.03 5.43 12.46
N ILE A 92 10.87 5.17 13.47
CA ILE A 92 11.17 3.81 13.94
C ILE A 92 10.14 3.32 14.95
N SER A 93 9.72 4.18 15.87
CA SER A 93 8.73 3.81 16.90
C SER A 93 7.30 3.75 16.37
N GLY A 94 7.02 4.44 15.27
CA GLY A 94 5.74 4.44 14.59
C GLY A 94 5.78 3.63 13.29
N SER A 95 4.75 3.82 12.46
CA SER A 95 4.72 3.27 11.11
C SER A 95 4.69 4.38 10.07
N PHE A 96 5.43 4.17 8.99
CA PHE A 96 5.35 5.01 7.81
C PHE A 96 5.28 4.16 6.54
N THR A 97 4.68 4.70 5.49
CA THR A 97 4.66 4.09 4.17
C THR A 97 5.70 4.77 3.31
N ASN A 98 6.65 4.01 2.75
CA ASN A 98 7.59 4.48 1.74
C ASN A 98 7.10 4.04 0.36
N TYR A 99 6.91 5.01 -0.55
CA TYR A 99 6.44 4.78 -1.92
C TYR A 99 7.58 4.57 -2.93
N ARG A 100 8.84 4.40 -2.48
CA ARG A 100 10.00 4.16 -3.34
C ARG A 100 9.78 2.95 -4.26
N SER A 101 9.28 1.83 -3.74
CA SER A 101 9.00 0.62 -4.53
C SER A 101 7.99 0.87 -5.65
N MET A 102 6.97 1.69 -5.39
CA MET A 102 5.99 2.10 -6.41
C MET A 102 6.66 2.94 -7.52
N GLN A 103 7.55 3.85 -7.16
CA GLN A 103 8.30 4.67 -8.12
C GLN A 103 9.29 3.82 -8.94
N GLN A 104 9.99 2.88 -8.30
CA GLN A 104 10.95 1.99 -8.96
C GLN A 104 10.28 1.00 -9.91
N SER A 105 9.14 0.43 -9.52
CA SER A 105 8.35 -0.45 -10.39
C SER A 105 7.62 0.29 -11.51
N ASN A 106 7.55 1.61 -11.41
CA ASN A 106 6.75 2.47 -12.29
C ASN A 106 5.28 2.03 -12.42
N ALA A 107 4.77 1.29 -11.44
CA ALA A 107 3.42 0.74 -11.43
C ALA A 107 2.63 1.27 -10.22
N ARG A 108 1.47 1.84 -10.49
CA ARG A 108 0.59 2.39 -9.45
C ARG A 108 -0.70 1.60 -9.36
N ARG A 109 -1.08 1.21 -8.14
CA ARG A 109 -2.31 0.46 -7.90
C ARG A 109 -3.56 1.29 -8.19
N ILE A 110 -4.44 0.75 -9.02
CA ILE A 110 -5.84 1.16 -9.15
C ILE A 110 -6.68 0.20 -8.31
N TYR A 111 -7.43 0.72 -7.36
CA TYR A 111 -8.39 -0.03 -6.56
C TYR A 111 -9.69 0.75 -6.52
N ARG A 112 -10.68 0.28 -7.26
CA ARG A 112 -11.99 0.93 -7.39
C ARG A 112 -13.09 -0.06 -7.07
N CYS A 113 -14.12 0.43 -6.40
CA CYS A 113 -15.34 -0.31 -6.09
C CYS A 113 -16.52 0.39 -6.72
N TYR A 114 -17.35 -0.38 -7.43
CA TYR A 114 -18.64 0.05 -7.96
C TYR A 114 -19.72 -0.84 -7.36
N ASN A 115 -20.76 -0.26 -6.78
CA ASN A 115 -21.89 -1.02 -6.28
C ASN A 115 -22.89 -1.27 -7.41
N ILE A 116 -23.11 -2.53 -7.72
CA ILE A 116 -24.07 -2.97 -8.75
C ILE A 116 -25.39 -3.23 -8.05
N ASP A 117 -26.45 -2.64 -8.56
CA ASP A 117 -27.82 -2.89 -8.07
C ASP A 117 -28.16 -4.37 -8.24
N CYS A 118 -28.57 -5.02 -7.15
CA CYS A 118 -28.91 -6.44 -7.13
C CYS A 118 -30.06 -6.77 -8.07
N ASP A 119 -31.05 -5.90 -8.15
CA ASP A 119 -32.25 -6.10 -8.99
C ASP A 119 -31.93 -5.97 -10.49
N SER A 120 -30.79 -5.35 -10.82
CA SER A 120 -30.29 -5.27 -12.19
C SER A 120 -29.63 -6.55 -12.68
N VAL A 121 -29.22 -7.44 -11.76
CA VAL A 121 -28.54 -8.71 -12.11
C VAL A 121 -29.58 -9.73 -12.58
N ARG A 122 -29.39 -10.21 -13.80
CA ARG A 122 -30.32 -11.14 -14.44
C ARG A 122 -29.60 -12.14 -15.34
N GLN A 123 -30.27 -13.23 -15.64
CA GLN A 123 -29.79 -14.18 -16.63
C GLN A 123 -29.83 -13.56 -18.03
N LEU A 124 -28.91 -13.98 -18.87
CA LEU A 124 -28.83 -13.57 -20.27
C LEU A 124 -29.50 -14.61 -21.16
N SER A 125 -30.27 -14.12 -22.15
CA SER A 125 -30.81 -14.93 -23.23
C SER A 125 -29.77 -15.08 -24.37
N GLU A 126 -29.93 -16.08 -25.22
CA GLU A 126 -29.10 -16.30 -26.39
C GLU A 126 -29.12 -15.10 -27.35
N ALA A 127 -30.28 -14.47 -27.55
CA ALA A 127 -30.41 -13.28 -28.39
C ALA A 127 -29.63 -12.09 -27.84
N GLU A 128 -29.48 -11.99 -26.52
CA GLU A 128 -28.66 -10.95 -25.88
C GLU A 128 -27.16 -11.27 -26.02
N LEU A 129 -26.77 -12.52 -25.86
CA LEU A 129 -25.38 -12.94 -26.10
C LEU A 129 -24.96 -12.65 -27.55
N ASP A 130 -25.83 -12.92 -28.54
CA ASP A 130 -25.58 -12.56 -29.94
C ASP A 130 -25.36 -11.06 -30.14
N ARG A 131 -26.14 -10.24 -29.43
CA ARG A 131 -25.98 -8.80 -29.47
C ARG A 131 -24.64 -8.34 -28.86
N TYR A 132 -24.20 -8.97 -27.75
CA TYR A 132 -22.95 -8.67 -27.10
C TYR A 132 -21.70 -9.12 -27.87
N ARG A 133 -21.83 -10.00 -28.85
CA ARG A 133 -20.74 -10.38 -29.78
C ARG A 133 -20.21 -9.20 -30.60
N SER A 134 -21.01 -8.15 -30.78
CA SER A 134 -20.58 -6.93 -31.47
C SER A 134 -19.59 -6.08 -30.65
N ILE A 135 -19.48 -6.35 -29.35
CA ILE A 135 -18.55 -5.64 -28.47
C ILE A 135 -17.13 -6.18 -28.71
N PRO A 136 -16.12 -5.30 -28.80
CA PRO A 136 -14.72 -5.74 -28.93
C PRO A 136 -14.33 -6.79 -27.88
N PHE A 137 -13.53 -7.78 -28.26
CA PHE A 137 -13.04 -8.89 -27.44
C PHE A 137 -14.09 -9.95 -27.04
N MET A 138 -15.39 -9.67 -27.18
CA MET A 138 -16.45 -10.53 -26.65
C MET A 138 -16.79 -11.72 -27.55
N SER A 139 -16.68 -11.61 -28.87
CA SER A 139 -17.14 -12.64 -29.81
C SER A 139 -16.46 -14.00 -29.58
N GLU A 140 -15.14 -14.02 -29.62
CA GLU A 140 -14.37 -15.27 -29.45
C GLU A 140 -14.56 -15.87 -28.05
N TRP A 141 -14.62 -15.01 -27.03
CA TRP A 141 -14.81 -15.44 -25.66
C TRP A 141 -16.19 -16.06 -25.44
N ILE A 142 -17.26 -15.42 -25.94
CA ILE A 142 -18.64 -15.96 -25.85
C ILE A 142 -18.71 -17.31 -26.56
N ASP A 143 -18.15 -17.44 -27.76
CA ASP A 143 -18.16 -18.70 -28.51
C ASP A 143 -17.38 -19.81 -27.80
N ALA A 144 -16.27 -19.47 -27.15
CA ALA A 144 -15.52 -20.43 -26.34
C ALA A 144 -16.32 -20.91 -25.11
N GLN A 145 -17.03 -19.99 -24.43
CA GLN A 145 -17.88 -20.33 -23.29
C GLN A 145 -19.08 -21.19 -23.67
N LEU A 146 -19.74 -20.88 -24.78
CA LEU A 146 -20.86 -21.69 -25.29
C LEU A 146 -20.40 -23.11 -25.64
N LYS A 147 -19.27 -23.28 -26.30
CA LYS A 147 -18.68 -24.60 -26.59
C LYS A 147 -18.36 -25.41 -25.32
N GLN A 148 -17.97 -24.75 -24.24
CA GLN A 148 -17.73 -25.43 -22.95
C GLN A 148 -19.05 -25.84 -22.29
N LYS A 149 -20.07 -24.99 -22.32
CA LYS A 149 -21.40 -25.27 -21.82
C LYS A 149 -22.02 -26.47 -22.52
N ASP A 150 -21.93 -26.56 -23.85
CA ASP A 150 -22.45 -27.67 -24.64
C ASP A 150 -21.77 -29.01 -24.30
N LYS A 151 -20.54 -28.99 -23.82
CA LYS A 151 -19.82 -30.17 -23.34
C LYS A 151 -20.18 -30.57 -21.91
N GLY A 152 -21.11 -29.88 -21.25
CA GLY A 152 -21.46 -30.09 -19.85
C GLY A 152 -20.36 -29.73 -18.85
N LEU A 153 -19.32 -29.05 -19.31
CA LEU A 153 -18.28 -28.52 -18.46
C LEU A 153 -18.81 -27.21 -17.87
N LEU A 154 -19.01 -27.17 -16.56
CA LEU A 154 -19.07 -25.91 -15.87
C LEU A 154 -17.89 -25.09 -16.32
N ALA A 155 -18.13 -23.81 -16.62
CA ALA A 155 -17.09 -22.89 -17.06
C ALA A 155 -15.79 -23.17 -16.32
N GLY A 156 -14.70 -23.39 -17.04
CA GLY A 156 -13.42 -23.77 -16.43
C GLY A 156 -12.98 -22.74 -15.37
N ASP A 157 -12.09 -23.11 -14.47
CA ASP A 157 -11.66 -22.34 -13.30
C ASP A 157 -11.44 -20.83 -13.56
N GLN A 158 -10.99 -20.49 -14.76
CA GLN A 158 -10.77 -19.10 -15.15
C GLN A 158 -12.07 -18.30 -15.34
N SER A 159 -13.14 -18.89 -15.83
CA SER A 159 -14.40 -18.16 -16.05
C SER A 159 -15.16 -17.90 -14.75
N LEU A 160 -15.07 -18.77 -13.77
CA LEU A 160 -15.60 -18.52 -12.43
C LEU A 160 -14.87 -17.36 -11.74
N ALA A 161 -13.57 -17.26 -11.93
CA ALA A 161 -12.77 -16.17 -11.37
C ALA A 161 -13.02 -14.81 -12.06
N TYR A 162 -13.17 -14.80 -13.40
CA TYR A 162 -13.18 -13.57 -14.18
C TYR A 162 -14.50 -13.23 -14.86
N GLY A 163 -15.49 -14.11 -14.83
CA GLY A 163 -16.82 -13.86 -15.38
C GLY A 163 -17.50 -15.12 -15.92
N SER A 164 -18.75 -14.98 -16.37
CA SER A 164 -19.51 -16.05 -16.98
C SER A 164 -20.54 -15.49 -17.97
N ILE A 165 -21.04 -16.33 -18.88
CA ILE A 165 -22.11 -15.99 -19.81
C ILE A 165 -23.52 -16.12 -19.19
N GLU A 166 -23.63 -16.59 -17.95
CA GLU A 166 -24.92 -16.89 -17.33
C GLU A 166 -25.69 -15.62 -16.94
N THR A 167 -24.95 -14.57 -16.50
CA THR A 167 -25.56 -13.33 -16.07
C THR A 167 -24.90 -12.12 -16.72
N ASN A 168 -25.65 -11.01 -16.80
CA ASN A 168 -25.12 -9.73 -17.27
C ASN A 168 -23.93 -9.24 -16.44
N LEU A 169 -23.93 -9.46 -15.11
CA LEU A 169 -22.80 -9.12 -14.23
C LEU A 169 -21.59 -10.01 -14.52
N GLY A 170 -21.81 -11.31 -14.76
CA GLY A 170 -20.74 -12.23 -15.16
C GLY A 170 -20.08 -11.81 -16.47
N LEU A 171 -20.90 -11.44 -17.45
CA LEU A 171 -20.42 -10.95 -18.75
C LEU A 171 -19.65 -9.63 -18.64
N LEU A 172 -20.15 -8.68 -17.81
CA LEU A 172 -19.47 -7.42 -17.53
C LEU A 172 -18.09 -7.66 -16.91
N ARG A 173 -17.97 -8.59 -15.96
CA ARG A 173 -16.68 -8.94 -15.35
C ARG A 173 -15.68 -9.46 -16.38
N ALA A 174 -16.13 -10.35 -17.26
CA ALA A 174 -15.30 -10.89 -18.35
C ALA A 174 -14.84 -9.78 -19.29
N TYR A 175 -15.77 -8.92 -19.72
CA TYR A 175 -15.46 -7.79 -20.58
C TYR A 175 -14.40 -6.87 -19.95
N LEU A 176 -14.61 -6.48 -18.69
CA LEU A 176 -13.67 -5.61 -17.97
C LEU A 176 -12.28 -6.24 -17.87
N LYS A 177 -12.20 -7.54 -17.61
CA LYS A 177 -10.90 -8.24 -17.56
C LYS A 177 -10.19 -8.19 -18.91
N MET A 178 -10.89 -8.54 -20.01
CA MET A 178 -10.31 -8.52 -21.35
C MET A 178 -9.94 -7.10 -21.80
N TYR A 179 -10.77 -6.12 -21.47
CA TYR A 179 -10.47 -4.72 -21.77
C TYR A 179 -9.20 -4.24 -21.04
N LEU A 180 -9.04 -4.57 -19.75
CA LEU A 180 -7.83 -4.22 -18.99
C LEU A 180 -6.60 -4.97 -19.50
N ASP A 181 -6.75 -6.24 -19.89
CA ASP A 181 -5.65 -7.04 -20.45
C ASP A 181 -5.20 -6.55 -21.84
N ALA A 182 -6.09 -5.91 -22.58
CA ALA A 182 -5.77 -5.32 -23.88
C ALA A 182 -5.27 -3.87 -23.80
N ASN A 183 -5.41 -3.24 -22.63
CA ASN A 183 -5.06 -1.82 -22.48
C ASN A 183 -3.55 -1.66 -22.22
N PRO A 184 -2.80 -0.92 -23.07
CA PRO A 184 -1.37 -0.71 -22.91
C PRO A 184 -0.98 0.11 -21.69
N ASP A 185 -1.93 0.87 -21.10
CA ASP A 185 -1.70 1.68 -19.89
C ASP A 185 -1.77 0.86 -18.61
N ILE A 186 -2.08 -0.44 -18.69
CA ILE A 186 -2.13 -1.37 -17.58
C ILE A 186 -0.85 -2.22 -17.54
N ASP A 187 -0.28 -2.35 -16.36
CA ASP A 187 0.87 -3.23 -16.14
C ASP A 187 0.43 -4.70 -16.11
N HIS A 188 0.79 -5.46 -17.15
CA HIS A 188 0.44 -6.87 -17.28
C HIS A 188 1.34 -7.81 -16.47
N ASN A 189 2.43 -7.30 -15.89
CA ASN A 189 3.29 -8.09 -14.99
C ASN A 189 2.75 -8.11 -13.56
N SER A 190 1.84 -7.19 -13.23
CA SER A 190 1.22 -7.08 -11.92
C SER A 190 -0.17 -7.74 -11.91
N LEU A 191 -0.68 -7.99 -10.70
CA LEU A 191 -2.00 -8.59 -10.53
C LEU A 191 -3.10 -7.70 -11.13
N CYS A 192 -3.89 -8.27 -12.05
CA CYS A 192 -5.10 -7.66 -12.58
C CYS A 192 -6.30 -8.55 -12.28
N MET A 193 -7.23 -8.07 -11.45
CA MET A 193 -8.37 -8.87 -10.97
C MET A 193 -9.65 -8.04 -10.96
N ILE A 194 -10.73 -8.66 -11.46
CA ILE A 194 -12.11 -8.15 -11.36
C ILE A 194 -12.89 -9.11 -10.47
N SER A 195 -13.31 -8.66 -9.29
CA SER A 195 -13.99 -9.52 -8.32
C SER A 195 -15.26 -8.88 -7.80
N THR A 196 -16.22 -9.72 -7.43
CA THR A 196 -17.40 -9.32 -6.66
C THR A 196 -17.21 -9.78 -5.22
N GLN A 197 -17.76 -9.03 -4.28
CA GLN A 197 -17.76 -9.40 -2.88
C GLN A 197 -19.19 -9.63 -2.38
N GLN A 198 -19.30 -9.97 -1.10
CA GLN A 198 -20.58 -10.17 -0.47
C GLN A 198 -21.48 -8.95 -0.65
N GLN A 199 -22.74 -9.19 -1.00
CA GLN A 199 -23.76 -8.16 -1.14
C GLN A 199 -23.87 -7.31 0.13
N THR A 200 -24.03 -6.01 -0.07
CA THR A 200 -24.27 -5.02 0.98
C THR A 200 -25.63 -4.36 0.79
N ALA A 201 -26.05 -3.51 1.73
CA ALA A 201 -27.26 -2.70 1.58
C ALA A 201 -27.21 -1.76 0.34
N ASN A 202 -26.02 -1.47 -0.18
CA ASN A 202 -25.80 -0.60 -1.34
C ASN A 202 -25.68 -1.38 -2.67
N GLY A 203 -25.86 -2.70 -2.66
CA GLY A 203 -25.72 -3.56 -3.82
C GLY A 203 -24.54 -4.54 -3.73
N ILE A 204 -24.19 -5.14 -4.87
CA ILE A 204 -23.08 -6.07 -5.01
C ILE A 204 -21.81 -5.26 -5.34
N PRO A 205 -20.79 -5.23 -4.45
CA PRO A 205 -19.56 -4.53 -4.72
C PRO A 205 -18.76 -5.24 -5.84
N LEU A 206 -18.49 -4.52 -6.92
CA LEU A 206 -17.60 -4.93 -8.01
C LEU A 206 -16.29 -4.19 -7.85
N TYR A 207 -15.22 -4.94 -7.60
CA TYR A 207 -13.88 -4.39 -7.41
C TYR A 207 -13.03 -4.56 -8.67
N LEU A 208 -12.42 -3.44 -9.08
CA LEU A 208 -11.35 -3.41 -10.05
C LEU A 208 -10.03 -3.26 -9.30
N TYR A 209 -9.14 -4.21 -9.46
CA TYR A 209 -7.81 -4.20 -8.88
C TYR A 209 -6.81 -4.44 -10.00
N CYS A 210 -6.02 -3.43 -10.33
CA CYS A 210 -4.97 -3.51 -11.34
C CYS A 210 -3.88 -2.47 -11.04
N PHE A 211 -2.85 -2.46 -11.87
CA PHE A 211 -1.77 -1.49 -11.79
C PHE A 211 -1.62 -0.77 -13.12
N THR A 212 -1.33 0.51 -13.07
CA THR A 212 -0.96 1.29 -14.25
C THR A 212 0.45 0.94 -14.71
N ALA A 213 0.73 1.09 -15.99
CA ALA A 213 2.08 0.96 -16.55
C ALA A 213 2.97 2.19 -16.26
N THR A 214 2.45 3.18 -15.53
CA THR A 214 3.18 4.37 -15.09
C THR A 214 2.81 4.78 -13.69
N SER A 215 3.78 5.26 -12.91
CA SER A 215 3.56 5.84 -11.58
C SER A 215 3.20 7.34 -11.62
N ALA A 216 3.23 7.98 -12.79
CA ALA A 216 2.95 9.40 -12.95
C ALA A 216 1.50 9.76 -12.58
N TRP A 217 1.31 10.93 -11.92
CA TRP A 217 0.00 11.38 -11.44
C TRP A 217 -0.91 11.96 -12.52
N ALA A 218 -0.33 12.45 -13.60
CA ALA A 218 -1.01 13.29 -14.60
C ALA A 218 -0.98 12.69 -16.00
N GLN A 219 -1.32 11.40 -16.09
CA GLN A 219 -1.57 10.75 -17.38
C GLN A 219 -2.95 10.16 -17.43
#